data_af458ae501eb4cd6003c99e43755507f
#
_entry.id   af458ae501eb4cd6003c99e43755507f
#
_cell.length_a   1.000
_cell.length_b   1.000
_cell.length_c   1.000
_cell.angle_alpha   90.00
_cell.angle_beta   90.00
_cell.angle_gamma   90.00
#
_symmetry.space_group_name_H-M   'P 1'
#
loop_
_entity.id
_entity.type
_entity.pdbx_description
1 polymer ?
#
loop_
_entity_poly.entity_id
_entity_poly.type
_entity_poly.pdbx_seq_one_letter_code
_entity_poly.pdbx_strand_id
1 'polypeptide(L)'
;LLAFGGQTALNCGVELYRSGVLEKYGVKVLGTPVQAIMDTEDRELFVDKLNEIDVKTIKSEACENIEQARRAAAELGYPVILRAAYALGGLGSGFCDNEQELDKLAEKAFSFSPQVLVEKSLKGWKEIEYEVVRDKYDNCITVCNMENFDPLGIHTGESIVIAPSQTLTNSEYHKLRALSIKIVRHIGIVGECNVQYAFDPKSEDYRVIEVNARLSRSSALASKATGYPLAFVAAKL
;
A
#
# COMPACT_ATOMS: atom_id res chain seq x y z
N LEU A 1 -13.51 15.34 -8.90
CA LEU A 1 -12.38 15.04 -8.00
C LEU A 1 -12.67 13.75 -7.22
N LEU A 2 -11.93 12.68 -7.50
CA LEU A 2 -12.14 11.39 -6.81
C LEU A 2 -11.32 11.27 -5.51
N ALA A 3 -10.16 11.90 -5.46
CA ALA A 3 -9.20 11.76 -4.36
C ALA A 3 -9.65 12.38 -3.00
N PHE A 4 -10.81 13.01 -2.91
CA PHE A 4 -11.28 13.75 -1.72
C PHE A 4 -12.41 13.06 -0.95
N GLY A 5 -12.93 11.96 -1.45
CA GLY A 5 -14.05 11.23 -0.82
C GLY A 5 -13.67 9.87 -0.23
N GLY A 6 -12.39 9.63 0.04
CA GLY A 6 -11.88 8.35 0.54
C GLY A 6 -12.13 7.20 -0.44
N GLN A 7 -12.09 5.97 0.06
CA GLN A 7 -12.26 4.76 -0.74
C GLN A 7 -13.59 4.72 -1.51
N THR A 8 -14.66 5.19 -0.88
CA THR A 8 -16.00 5.21 -1.50
C THR A 8 -16.02 6.02 -2.80
N ALA A 9 -15.37 7.19 -2.82
CA ALA A 9 -15.31 8.02 -4.02
C ALA A 9 -14.43 7.38 -5.11
N LEU A 10 -13.33 6.72 -4.75
CA LEU A 10 -12.50 5.99 -5.71
C LEU A 10 -13.28 4.85 -6.35
N ASN A 11 -13.94 4.02 -5.55
CA ASN A 11 -14.75 2.91 -6.04
C ASN A 11 -15.87 3.39 -6.98
N CYS A 12 -16.60 4.44 -6.58
CA CYS A 12 -17.62 5.05 -7.41
C CYS A 12 -17.05 5.58 -8.74
N GLY A 13 -15.89 6.23 -8.69
CA GLY A 13 -15.21 6.74 -9.89
C GLY A 13 -14.80 5.64 -10.86
N VAL A 14 -14.29 4.53 -10.35
CA VAL A 14 -13.91 3.35 -11.14
C VAL A 14 -15.15 2.74 -11.81
N GLU A 15 -16.26 2.59 -11.08
CA GLU A 15 -17.52 2.05 -11.64
C GLU A 15 -18.12 2.98 -12.71
N LEU A 16 -18.11 4.30 -12.50
CA LEU A 16 -18.56 5.28 -13.50
C LEU A 16 -17.69 5.24 -14.76
N TYR A 17 -16.40 5.02 -14.61
CA TYR A 17 -15.46 4.86 -15.73
C TYR A 17 -15.74 3.57 -16.50
N ARG A 18 -15.82 2.42 -15.81
CA ARG A 18 -16.07 1.10 -16.41
C ARG A 18 -17.42 1.02 -17.14
N SER A 19 -18.44 1.68 -16.61
CA SER A 19 -19.77 1.74 -17.22
C SER A 19 -19.87 2.70 -18.42
N GLY A 20 -18.78 3.44 -18.75
CA GLY A 20 -18.78 4.40 -19.85
C GLY A 20 -19.57 5.69 -19.58
N VAL A 21 -20.10 5.87 -18.38
CA VAL A 21 -20.93 7.04 -18.03
C VAL A 21 -20.15 8.34 -18.13
N LEU A 22 -18.88 8.35 -17.68
CA LEU A 22 -18.04 9.54 -17.76
C LEU A 22 -17.85 10.01 -19.21
N GLU A 23 -17.54 9.08 -20.11
CA GLU A 23 -17.36 9.35 -21.54
C GLU A 23 -18.67 9.81 -22.19
N LYS A 24 -19.77 9.08 -21.93
CA LYS A 24 -21.11 9.37 -22.47
C LYS A 24 -21.56 10.81 -22.19
N TYR A 25 -21.23 11.35 -21.02
CA TYR A 25 -21.64 12.69 -20.62
C TYR A 25 -20.50 13.72 -20.67
N GLY A 26 -19.34 13.37 -21.25
CA GLY A 26 -18.20 14.26 -21.38
C GLY A 26 -17.62 14.75 -20.04
N VAL A 27 -17.74 13.93 -18.99
CA VAL A 27 -17.29 14.30 -17.64
C VAL A 27 -15.78 14.05 -17.53
N LYS A 28 -15.01 15.11 -17.25
CA LYS A 28 -13.59 15.03 -17.03
C LYS A 28 -13.27 14.74 -15.55
N VAL A 29 -12.49 13.69 -15.30
CA VAL A 29 -11.88 13.44 -13.98
C VAL A 29 -10.71 14.40 -13.80
N LEU A 30 -10.71 15.16 -12.71
CA LEU A 30 -9.64 16.09 -12.33
C LEU A 30 -8.74 15.42 -11.28
N GLY A 31 -7.43 15.67 -11.37
CA GLY A 31 -6.42 15.05 -10.53
C GLY A 31 -5.96 13.69 -11.07
N THR A 32 -5.80 12.71 -10.20
CA THR A 32 -5.31 11.38 -10.56
C THR A 32 -6.22 10.69 -11.59
N PRO A 33 -5.67 10.19 -12.72
CA PRO A 33 -6.43 9.43 -13.71
C PRO A 33 -7.05 8.17 -13.11
N VAL A 34 -8.22 7.75 -13.60
CA VAL A 34 -8.91 6.56 -13.09
C VAL A 34 -8.05 5.29 -13.28
N GLN A 35 -7.28 5.21 -14.36
CA GLN A 35 -6.35 4.09 -14.57
C GLN A 35 -5.31 4.00 -13.45
N ALA A 36 -4.70 5.12 -13.07
CA ALA A 36 -3.75 5.14 -11.96
C ALA A 36 -4.38 4.74 -10.61
N ILE A 37 -5.66 5.06 -10.42
CA ILE A 37 -6.43 4.59 -9.26
C ILE A 37 -6.60 3.06 -9.33
N MET A 38 -6.99 2.50 -10.48
CA MET A 38 -7.12 1.05 -10.65
C MET A 38 -5.79 0.33 -10.42
N ASP A 39 -4.68 0.88 -10.93
CA ASP A 39 -3.34 0.32 -10.78
C ASP A 39 -2.86 0.32 -9.31
N THR A 40 -3.39 1.19 -8.47
CA THR A 40 -3.05 1.22 -7.03
C THR A 40 -3.98 0.39 -6.16
N GLU A 41 -5.25 0.23 -6.56
CA GLU A 41 -6.27 -0.46 -5.78
C GLU A 41 -6.32 -1.97 -6.05
N ASP A 42 -5.97 -2.38 -7.26
CA ASP A 42 -5.87 -3.79 -7.62
C ASP A 42 -4.48 -4.32 -7.29
N ARG A 43 -4.43 -5.37 -6.46
CA ARG A 43 -3.16 -5.90 -5.95
C ARG A 43 -2.25 -6.45 -7.06
N GLU A 44 -2.80 -7.11 -8.04
CA GLU A 44 -2.04 -7.71 -9.15
C GLU A 44 -1.47 -6.60 -10.04
N LEU A 45 -2.32 -5.66 -10.46
CA LEU A 45 -1.89 -4.50 -11.23
C LEU A 45 -0.85 -3.66 -10.49
N PHE A 46 -1.00 -3.49 -9.18
CA PHE A 46 -0.05 -2.77 -8.35
C PHE A 46 1.34 -3.43 -8.33
N VAL A 47 1.37 -4.75 -8.13
CA VAL A 47 2.63 -5.51 -8.15
C VAL A 47 3.29 -5.43 -9.52
N ASP A 48 2.53 -5.61 -10.59
CA ASP A 48 3.03 -5.52 -11.97
C ASP A 48 3.59 -4.13 -12.28
N LYS A 49 2.87 -3.08 -11.91
CA LYS A 49 3.32 -1.70 -12.07
C LYS A 49 4.63 -1.41 -11.34
N LEU A 50 4.80 -1.90 -10.13
CA LEU A 50 6.04 -1.70 -9.38
C LEU A 50 7.20 -2.56 -9.91
N ASN A 51 6.91 -3.75 -10.43
CA ASN A 51 7.90 -4.59 -11.09
C ASN A 51 8.46 -3.94 -12.36
N GLU A 52 7.67 -3.18 -13.14
CA GLU A 52 8.13 -2.43 -14.33
C GLU A 52 9.30 -1.47 -14.01
N ILE A 53 9.45 -1.08 -12.76
CA ILE A 53 10.46 -0.13 -12.29
C ILE A 53 11.39 -0.72 -11.21
N ASP A 54 11.47 -2.04 -11.08
CA ASP A 54 12.31 -2.74 -10.10
C ASP A 54 12.09 -2.28 -8.65
N VAL A 55 10.84 -1.99 -8.29
CA VAL A 55 10.45 -1.63 -6.92
C VAL A 55 9.88 -2.85 -6.21
N LYS A 56 10.42 -3.15 -5.03
CA LYS A 56 10.07 -4.36 -4.29
C LYS A 56 8.73 -4.22 -3.57
N THR A 57 7.83 -5.18 -3.80
CA THR A 57 6.58 -5.36 -3.07
C THR A 57 6.66 -6.53 -2.09
N ILE A 58 5.62 -6.73 -1.28
CA ILE A 58 5.53 -7.92 -0.43
C ILE A 58 5.32 -9.13 -1.33
N LYS A 59 6.21 -10.10 -1.21
CA LYS A 59 6.05 -11.37 -1.93
C LYS A 59 4.90 -12.15 -1.36
N SER A 60 3.97 -12.53 -2.21
CA SER A 60 2.80 -13.34 -1.88
C SER A 60 2.52 -14.34 -2.99
N GLU A 61 1.95 -15.47 -2.63
CA GLU A 61 1.53 -16.53 -3.56
C GLU A 61 0.12 -16.98 -3.23
N ALA A 62 -0.71 -17.07 -4.27
CA ALA A 62 -2.06 -17.59 -4.17
C ALA A 62 -2.02 -19.12 -4.26
N CYS A 63 -2.64 -19.79 -3.29
CA CYS A 63 -2.63 -21.23 -3.15
C CYS A 63 -4.06 -21.78 -3.06
N GLU A 64 -4.32 -22.88 -3.75
CA GLU A 64 -5.64 -23.54 -3.80
C GLU A 64 -5.68 -24.84 -2.99
N ASN A 65 -4.53 -25.26 -2.45
CA ASN A 65 -4.41 -26.45 -1.59
C ASN A 65 -3.21 -26.32 -0.64
N ILE A 66 -3.16 -27.23 0.34
CA ILE A 66 -2.15 -27.21 1.40
C ILE A 66 -0.74 -27.45 0.85
N GLU A 67 -0.56 -28.31 -0.14
CA GLU A 67 0.75 -28.59 -0.76
C GLU A 67 1.32 -27.36 -1.45
N GLN A 68 0.48 -26.57 -2.13
CA GLN A 68 0.90 -25.28 -2.71
C GLN A 68 1.29 -24.31 -1.61
N ALA A 69 0.50 -24.21 -0.54
CA ALA A 69 0.80 -23.34 0.59
C ALA A 69 2.13 -23.69 1.28
N ARG A 70 2.45 -24.98 1.45
CA ARG A 70 3.74 -25.44 2.00
C ARG A 70 4.90 -25.06 1.10
N ARG A 71 4.77 -25.25 -0.22
CA ARG A 71 5.81 -24.87 -1.19
C ARG A 71 6.05 -23.35 -1.18
N ALA A 72 4.98 -22.56 -1.25
CA ALA A 72 5.05 -21.11 -1.17
C ALA A 72 5.74 -20.66 0.13
N ALA A 73 5.37 -21.22 1.28
CA ALA A 73 5.99 -20.90 2.55
C ALA A 73 7.47 -21.29 2.62
N ALA A 74 7.84 -22.43 2.04
CA ALA A 74 9.24 -22.87 1.96
C ALA A 74 10.10 -21.91 1.09
N GLU A 75 9.55 -21.46 -0.05
CA GLU A 75 10.22 -20.50 -0.94
C GLU A 75 10.33 -19.10 -0.34
N LEU A 76 9.28 -18.63 0.33
CA LEU A 76 9.26 -17.32 1.01
C LEU A 76 10.12 -17.34 2.28
N GLY A 77 10.30 -18.48 2.90
CA GLY A 77 10.94 -18.69 4.20
C GLY A 77 10.07 -18.19 5.36
N TYR A 78 10.00 -18.98 6.42
CA TYR A 78 9.28 -18.63 7.65
C TYR A 78 9.92 -17.44 8.37
N PRO A 79 9.16 -16.64 9.15
CA PRO A 79 7.70 -16.70 9.28
C PRO A 79 6.95 -16.20 8.06
N VAL A 80 5.73 -16.73 7.84
CA VAL A 80 4.81 -16.28 6.79
C VAL A 80 3.47 -15.87 7.39
N ILE A 81 2.67 -15.16 6.61
CA ILE A 81 1.28 -14.85 6.91
C ILE A 81 0.41 -15.64 5.94
N LEU A 82 -0.55 -16.38 6.44
CA LEU A 82 -1.59 -16.98 5.65
C LEU A 82 -2.87 -16.15 5.77
N ARG A 83 -3.51 -15.85 4.63
CA ARG A 83 -4.77 -15.09 4.56
C ARG A 83 -5.76 -15.84 3.67
N ALA A 84 -6.96 -16.06 4.17
CA ALA A 84 -8.05 -16.55 3.33
C ALA A 84 -8.50 -15.46 2.35
N ALA A 85 -8.54 -15.77 1.05
CA ALA A 85 -8.70 -14.77 -0.01
C ALA A 85 -10.04 -14.01 0.02
N TYR A 86 -11.10 -14.64 0.58
CA TYR A 86 -12.45 -14.08 0.57
C TYR A 86 -13.08 -13.96 1.96
N ALA A 87 -12.28 -14.04 3.04
CA ALA A 87 -12.79 -14.00 4.40
C ALA A 87 -12.93 -12.57 4.92
N LEU A 88 -14.11 -12.23 5.39
CA LEU A 88 -14.37 -10.98 6.10
C LEU A 88 -13.83 -11.06 7.55
N GLY A 89 -13.24 -9.95 8.02
CA GLY A 89 -12.84 -9.82 9.42
C GLY A 89 -11.63 -10.68 9.84
N GLY A 90 -10.75 -11.06 8.88
CA GLY A 90 -9.51 -11.79 9.19
C GLY A 90 -9.71 -13.26 9.60
N LEU A 91 -10.90 -13.83 9.40
CA LEU A 91 -11.18 -15.22 9.70
C LEU A 91 -10.29 -16.14 8.85
N GLY A 92 -9.56 -17.06 9.47
CA GLY A 92 -8.63 -17.95 8.77
C GLY A 92 -7.34 -17.28 8.29
N SER A 93 -7.00 -16.13 8.88
CA SER A 93 -5.73 -15.45 8.67
C SER A 93 -4.89 -15.50 9.93
N GLY A 94 -3.57 -15.56 9.77
CA GLY A 94 -2.65 -15.58 10.92
C GLY A 94 -1.19 -15.72 10.51
N PHE A 95 -0.34 -15.56 11.51
CA PHE A 95 1.10 -15.80 11.38
C PHE A 95 1.40 -17.28 11.56
N CYS A 96 2.36 -17.77 10.79
CA CYS A 96 2.88 -19.13 10.87
C CYS A 96 4.40 -19.05 10.98
N ASP A 97 4.95 -19.45 12.12
CA ASP A 97 6.38 -19.46 12.35
C ASP A 97 7.06 -20.73 11.81
N ASN A 98 6.28 -21.74 11.47
CA ASN A 98 6.72 -23.05 10.96
C ASN A 98 5.61 -23.77 10.16
N GLU A 99 5.98 -24.90 9.51
CA GLU A 99 5.07 -25.67 8.67
C GLU A 99 3.87 -26.25 9.45
N GLN A 100 4.08 -26.67 10.71
CA GLN A 100 2.99 -27.24 11.51
C GLN A 100 1.90 -26.23 11.85
N GLU A 101 2.28 -24.97 12.07
CA GLU A 101 1.34 -23.86 12.27
C GLU A 101 0.63 -23.51 10.97
N LEU A 102 1.38 -23.51 9.84
CA LEU A 102 0.81 -23.29 8.52
C LEU A 102 -0.26 -24.33 8.21
N ASP A 103 0.00 -25.63 8.42
CA ASP A 103 -0.94 -26.70 8.15
C ASP A 103 -2.26 -26.53 8.91
N LYS A 104 -2.18 -26.32 10.23
CA LYS A 104 -3.35 -26.11 11.07
C LYS A 104 -4.21 -24.92 10.61
N LEU A 105 -3.54 -23.83 10.24
CA LEU A 105 -4.24 -22.65 9.80
C LEU A 105 -4.79 -22.79 8.39
N ALA A 106 -4.05 -23.46 7.48
CA ALA A 106 -4.47 -23.73 6.12
C ALA A 106 -5.68 -24.68 6.07
N GLU A 107 -5.69 -25.78 6.85
CA GLU A 107 -6.85 -26.67 6.98
C GLU A 107 -8.11 -25.89 7.36
N LYS A 108 -8.00 -25.01 8.35
CA LYS A 108 -9.10 -24.16 8.76
C LYS A 108 -9.50 -23.19 7.67
N ALA A 109 -8.56 -22.52 7.01
CA ALA A 109 -8.83 -21.53 5.97
C ALA A 109 -9.50 -22.16 4.74
N PHE A 110 -9.02 -23.31 4.28
CA PHE A 110 -9.61 -24.04 3.14
C PHE A 110 -10.99 -24.64 3.43
N SER A 111 -11.40 -24.75 4.69
CA SER A 111 -12.76 -25.22 5.03
C SER A 111 -13.85 -24.22 4.61
N PHE A 112 -13.51 -22.95 4.39
CA PHE A 112 -14.46 -21.88 4.02
C PHE A 112 -14.00 -20.99 2.87
N SER A 113 -12.76 -21.11 2.41
CA SER A 113 -12.23 -20.36 1.27
C SER A 113 -11.58 -21.31 0.27
N PRO A 114 -11.89 -21.21 -1.04
CA PRO A 114 -11.25 -22.05 -2.05
C PRO A 114 -9.79 -21.67 -2.30
N GLN A 115 -9.36 -20.51 -1.83
CA GLN A 115 -8.01 -19.96 -2.06
C GLN A 115 -7.50 -19.26 -0.82
N VAL A 116 -6.20 -19.39 -0.57
CA VAL A 116 -5.47 -18.63 0.45
C VAL A 116 -4.30 -17.91 -0.19
N LEU A 117 -3.87 -16.82 0.43
CA LEU A 117 -2.61 -16.12 0.12
C LEU A 117 -1.58 -16.47 1.18
N VAL A 118 -0.39 -16.89 0.74
CA VAL A 118 0.78 -17.06 1.61
C VAL A 118 1.72 -15.90 1.33
N GLU A 119 2.02 -15.12 2.35
CA GLU A 119 2.81 -13.89 2.24
C GLU A 119 4.03 -13.95 3.16
N LYS A 120 5.15 -13.38 2.72
CA LYS A 120 6.31 -13.19 3.60
C LYS A 120 5.93 -12.33 4.79
N SER A 121 6.15 -12.81 6.01
CA SER A 121 5.98 -12.01 7.21
C SER A 121 7.08 -10.94 7.31
N LEU A 122 6.67 -9.71 7.58
CA LEU A 122 7.55 -8.57 7.82
C LEU A 122 7.53 -8.16 9.30
N LYS A 123 7.24 -9.12 10.19
CA LYS A 123 7.23 -8.88 11.64
C LYS A 123 8.58 -8.34 12.11
N GLY A 124 8.53 -7.23 12.84
CA GLY A 124 9.73 -6.54 13.33
C GLY A 124 10.34 -5.52 12.36
N TRP A 125 9.76 -5.36 11.17
CA TRP A 125 10.10 -4.27 10.27
C TRP A 125 9.41 -3.00 10.72
N LYS A 126 9.98 -1.85 10.38
CA LYS A 126 9.40 -0.53 10.63
C LYS A 126 8.38 -0.19 9.54
N GLU A 127 7.34 0.53 9.91
CA GLU A 127 6.44 1.14 8.94
C GLU A 127 6.82 2.61 8.76
N ILE A 128 7.16 2.96 7.51
CA ILE A 128 7.56 4.31 7.12
C ILE A 128 6.63 4.79 6.02
N GLU A 129 6.15 6.01 6.14
CA GLU A 129 5.24 6.60 5.16
C GLU A 129 5.81 7.91 4.60
N TYR A 130 5.48 8.17 3.35
CA TYR A 130 5.77 9.44 2.68
C TYR A 130 4.49 10.04 2.11
N GLU A 131 4.20 11.27 2.51
CA GLU A 131 3.18 12.09 1.85
C GLU A 131 3.81 12.80 0.67
N VAL A 132 3.28 12.56 -0.53
CA VAL A 132 3.82 13.03 -1.79
C VAL A 132 2.77 13.86 -2.52
N VAL A 133 3.21 14.95 -3.10
CA VAL A 133 2.36 15.81 -3.95
C VAL A 133 3.02 15.92 -5.31
N ARG A 134 2.22 15.67 -6.37
CA ARG A 134 2.67 15.83 -7.76
C ARG A 134 1.61 16.53 -8.57
N ASP A 135 2.02 17.52 -9.37
CA ASP A 135 1.14 18.20 -10.32
C ASP A 135 1.17 17.55 -11.72
N LYS A 136 0.31 18.03 -12.60
CA LYS A 136 0.23 17.57 -13.99
C LYS A 136 1.45 17.91 -14.85
N TYR A 137 2.33 18.79 -14.38
CA TYR A 137 3.56 19.21 -15.05
C TYR A 137 4.80 18.46 -14.55
N ASP A 138 4.59 17.44 -13.72
CA ASP A 138 5.63 16.62 -13.10
C ASP A 138 6.47 17.29 -12.02
N ASN A 139 6.01 18.41 -11.45
CA ASN A 139 6.58 18.90 -10.21
C ASN A 139 6.16 17.97 -9.08
N CYS A 140 7.13 17.30 -8.46
CA CYS A 140 6.89 16.25 -7.46
C CYS A 140 7.71 16.51 -6.21
N ILE A 141 7.05 16.60 -5.07
CA ILE A 141 7.68 16.81 -3.77
C ILE A 141 7.21 15.79 -2.73
N THR A 142 8.07 15.42 -1.81
CA THR A 142 7.68 14.78 -0.57
C THR A 142 7.46 15.85 0.49
N VAL A 143 6.26 15.95 1.01
CA VAL A 143 5.89 16.97 2.01
C VAL A 143 6.37 16.57 3.39
N CYS A 144 6.21 15.31 3.71
CA CYS A 144 6.53 14.76 5.02
C CYS A 144 6.89 13.28 4.89
N ASN A 145 7.78 12.81 5.75
CA ASN A 145 7.86 11.39 6.06
C ASN A 145 7.41 11.16 7.51
N MET A 146 6.86 10.01 7.77
CA MET A 146 6.32 9.60 9.07
C MET A 146 6.79 8.19 9.39
N GLU A 147 6.86 7.90 10.67
CA GLU A 147 7.21 6.59 11.22
C GLU A 147 6.13 6.14 12.19
N ASN A 148 5.59 4.95 12.00
CA ASN A 148 4.67 4.34 12.95
C ASN A 148 5.46 3.71 14.09
N PHE A 149 5.12 4.06 15.32
CA PHE A 149 5.73 3.51 16.53
C PHE A 149 5.23 2.10 16.83
N ASP A 150 3.98 1.84 16.52
CA ASP A 150 3.35 0.53 16.72
C ASP A 150 3.84 -0.50 15.69
N PRO A 151 3.72 -1.80 15.98
CA PRO A 151 4.12 -2.87 15.06
C PRO A 151 3.46 -2.76 13.70
N LEU A 152 4.19 -3.14 12.66
CA LEU A 152 3.70 -3.21 11.29
C LEU A 152 2.37 -3.95 11.20
N GLY A 153 1.40 -3.35 10.50
CA GLY A 153 0.04 -3.88 10.32
C GLY A 153 -1.02 -3.23 11.22
N ILE A 154 -0.63 -2.34 12.13
CA ILE A 154 -1.57 -1.47 12.85
C ILE A 154 -1.77 -0.22 11.98
N HIS A 155 -3.05 0.07 11.66
CA HIS A 155 -3.36 1.19 10.77
C HIS A 155 -2.86 2.52 11.33
N THR A 156 -2.22 3.34 10.49
CA THR A 156 -1.63 4.64 10.85
C THR A 156 -2.58 5.56 11.63
N GLY A 157 -3.87 5.54 11.31
CA GLY A 157 -4.88 6.32 12.03
C GLY A 157 -5.19 5.82 13.45
N GLU A 158 -4.64 4.68 13.86
CA GLU A 158 -4.85 4.02 15.16
C GLU A 158 -3.55 3.84 15.93
N SER A 159 -2.41 4.20 15.32
CA SER A 159 -1.08 4.10 15.91
C SER A 159 -0.51 5.46 16.32
N ILE A 160 0.55 5.44 17.13
CA ILE A 160 1.37 6.62 17.38
C ILE A 160 2.27 6.85 16.18
N VAL A 161 2.14 8.02 15.56
CA VAL A 161 2.91 8.42 14.39
C VAL A 161 3.86 9.55 14.73
N ILE A 162 5.11 9.42 14.34
CA ILE A 162 6.15 10.42 14.56
C ILE A 162 6.50 11.07 13.23
N ALA A 163 6.45 12.39 13.17
CA ALA A 163 6.80 13.18 11.98
C ALA A 163 7.76 14.32 12.36
N PRO A 164 8.93 14.43 11.69
CA PRO A 164 9.50 13.47 10.76
C PRO A 164 9.97 12.19 11.45
N SER A 165 10.23 11.12 10.68
CA SER A 165 10.77 9.86 11.22
C SER A 165 12.08 10.13 11.97
N GLN A 166 12.28 9.44 13.11
CA GLN A 166 13.42 9.67 14.01
C GLN A 166 14.49 8.60 13.92
N THR A 167 14.16 7.43 13.35
CA THR A 167 15.05 6.26 13.39
C THR A 167 15.65 5.91 12.03
N LEU A 168 15.37 6.69 10.98
CA LEU A 168 16.05 6.56 9.69
C LEU A 168 17.37 7.34 9.67
N THR A 169 18.40 6.73 9.11
CA THR A 169 19.61 7.45 8.71
C THR A 169 19.32 8.38 7.54
N ASN A 170 20.20 9.34 7.28
CA ASN A 170 20.06 10.24 6.13
C ASN A 170 20.03 9.48 4.79
N SER A 171 20.82 8.41 4.65
CA SER A 171 20.84 7.55 3.46
C SER A 171 19.51 6.85 3.23
N GLU A 172 18.97 6.22 4.27
CA GLU A 172 17.69 5.51 4.23
C GLU A 172 16.53 6.46 3.90
N TYR A 173 16.52 7.64 4.56
CA TYR A 173 15.54 8.69 4.26
C TYR A 173 15.55 9.07 2.78
N HIS A 174 16.72 9.39 2.22
CA HIS A 174 16.82 9.80 0.82
C HIS A 174 16.53 8.65 -0.15
N LYS A 175 16.88 7.42 0.19
CA LYS A 175 16.53 6.21 -0.59
C LYS A 175 15.02 6.06 -0.72
N LEU A 176 14.29 6.05 0.40
CA LEU A 176 12.83 5.88 0.40
C LEU A 176 12.12 7.09 -0.24
N ARG A 177 12.65 8.31 -0.01
CA ARG A 177 12.16 9.53 -0.68
C ARG A 177 12.27 9.42 -2.20
N ALA A 178 13.43 9.02 -2.72
CA ALA A 178 13.64 8.86 -4.16
C ALA A 178 12.73 7.79 -4.76
N LEU A 179 12.54 6.69 -4.06
CA LEU A 179 11.60 5.63 -4.42
C LEU A 179 10.16 6.14 -4.48
N SER A 180 9.71 6.91 -3.48
CA SER A 180 8.37 7.49 -3.46
C SER A 180 8.11 8.38 -4.67
N ILE A 181 9.06 9.25 -5.02
CA ILE A 181 8.96 10.09 -6.22
C ILE A 181 8.93 9.24 -7.50
N LYS A 182 9.78 8.20 -7.59
CA LYS A 182 9.82 7.28 -8.73
C LYS A 182 8.49 6.56 -8.92
N ILE A 183 7.91 6.04 -7.85
CA ILE A 183 6.63 5.32 -7.84
C ILE A 183 5.49 6.25 -8.31
N VAL A 184 5.36 7.41 -7.69
CA VAL A 184 4.28 8.37 -7.97
C VAL A 184 4.30 8.84 -9.42
N ARG A 185 5.49 9.07 -9.96
CA ARG A 185 5.69 9.42 -11.39
C ARG A 185 5.31 8.29 -12.30
N HIS A 186 5.75 7.07 -11.99
CA HIS A 186 5.52 5.90 -12.83
C HIS A 186 4.03 5.53 -12.91
N ILE A 187 3.33 5.52 -11.79
CA ILE A 187 1.88 5.27 -11.74
C ILE A 187 1.10 6.41 -12.40
N GLY A 188 1.66 7.62 -12.45
CA GLY A 188 1.01 8.78 -13.05
C GLY A 188 0.01 9.47 -12.13
N ILE A 189 0.22 9.40 -10.81
CA ILE A 189 -0.62 10.07 -9.81
C ILE A 189 -0.49 11.58 -9.96
N VAL A 190 -1.61 12.30 -9.89
CA VAL A 190 -1.71 13.76 -9.89
C VAL A 190 -2.53 14.21 -8.68
N GLY A 191 -1.94 15.05 -7.86
CA GLY A 191 -2.50 15.44 -6.57
C GLY A 191 -1.66 14.92 -5.42
N GLU A 192 -2.30 14.56 -4.35
CA GLU A 192 -1.67 14.04 -3.14
C GLU A 192 -1.82 12.52 -3.08
N CYS A 193 -0.82 11.87 -2.54
CA CYS A 193 -0.83 10.45 -2.25
C CYS A 193 0.09 10.09 -1.09
N ASN A 194 -0.21 8.97 -0.46
CA ASN A 194 0.59 8.36 0.59
C ASN A 194 1.27 7.09 0.05
N VAL A 195 2.57 6.95 0.30
CA VAL A 195 3.36 5.75 -0.03
C VAL A 195 3.84 5.11 1.25
N GLN A 196 3.46 3.86 1.49
CA GLN A 196 3.78 3.11 2.72
C GLN A 196 4.82 2.04 2.46
N TYR A 197 5.80 1.99 3.33
CA TYR A 197 6.91 1.05 3.30
C TYR A 197 6.98 0.21 4.56
N ALA A 198 7.26 -1.08 4.40
CA ALA A 198 7.93 -1.86 5.41
C ALA A 198 9.44 -1.75 5.18
N PHE A 199 10.18 -1.42 6.21
CA PHE A 199 11.62 -1.23 6.16
C PHE A 199 12.34 -2.09 7.21
N ASP A 200 13.28 -2.94 6.77
CA ASP A 200 14.05 -3.78 7.68
C ASP A 200 15.17 -2.96 8.34
N PRO A 201 15.12 -2.78 9.66
CA PRO A 201 16.14 -2.00 10.37
C PRO A 201 17.53 -2.64 10.40
N LYS A 202 17.69 -3.89 9.96
CA LYS A 202 18.94 -4.64 10.02
C LYS A 202 19.66 -4.74 8.68
N SER A 203 18.91 -4.84 7.58
CA SER A 203 19.46 -5.07 6.24
C SER A 203 19.23 -3.91 5.27
N GLU A 204 18.54 -2.86 5.68
CA GLU A 204 18.06 -1.76 4.82
C GLU A 204 17.21 -2.25 3.64
N ASP A 205 16.69 -3.47 3.67
CA ASP A 205 15.75 -3.97 2.68
C ASP A 205 14.37 -3.33 2.93
N TYR A 206 13.58 -3.22 1.88
CA TYR A 206 12.27 -2.58 1.96
C TYR A 206 11.24 -3.33 1.13
N ARG A 207 9.97 -3.12 1.46
CA ARG A 207 8.83 -3.50 0.63
C ARG A 207 7.85 -2.33 0.59
N VAL A 208 7.32 -2.03 -0.59
CA VAL A 208 6.16 -1.15 -0.68
C VAL A 208 4.94 -1.96 -0.26
N ILE A 209 4.22 -1.43 0.72
CA ILE A 209 2.99 -2.06 1.25
C ILE A 209 1.81 -1.66 0.38
N GLU A 210 1.62 -0.34 0.24
CA GLU A 210 0.53 0.23 -0.55
C GLU A 210 0.84 1.66 -0.98
N VAL A 211 0.11 2.13 -1.97
CA VAL A 211 0.09 3.52 -2.41
C VAL A 211 -1.37 3.97 -2.44
N ASN A 212 -1.70 4.92 -1.59
CA ASN A 212 -3.03 5.49 -1.51
C ASN A 212 -3.12 6.75 -2.37
N ALA A 213 -3.69 6.65 -3.58
CA ALA A 213 -3.81 7.76 -4.55
C ALA A 213 -4.96 8.72 -4.16
N ARG A 214 -5.04 9.09 -2.91
CA ARG A 214 -6.10 9.93 -2.32
C ARG A 214 -5.65 10.54 -1.01
N LEU A 215 -6.33 11.61 -0.61
CA LEU A 215 -6.25 12.13 0.75
C LEU A 215 -6.71 11.08 1.77
N SER A 216 -6.00 10.99 2.87
CA SER A 216 -6.20 10.00 3.91
C SER A 216 -6.10 10.63 5.31
N ARG A 217 -6.22 9.81 6.34
CA ARG A 217 -5.99 10.24 7.73
C ARG A 217 -4.53 10.68 7.94
N SER A 218 -3.58 10.02 7.28
CA SER A 218 -2.16 10.38 7.32
C SER A 218 -1.89 11.75 6.71
N SER A 219 -2.59 12.13 5.64
CA SER A 219 -2.50 13.46 5.03
C SER A 219 -2.92 14.58 6.01
N ALA A 220 -3.95 14.32 6.83
CA ALA A 220 -4.37 15.26 7.87
C ALA A 220 -3.33 15.36 9.00
N LEU A 221 -2.73 14.23 9.41
CA LEU A 221 -1.65 14.19 10.38
C LEU A 221 -0.41 14.95 9.88
N ALA A 222 0.00 14.68 8.64
CA ALA A 222 1.13 15.35 8.00
C ALA A 222 0.89 16.86 7.86
N SER A 223 -0.31 17.27 7.48
CA SER A 223 -0.68 18.70 7.40
C SER A 223 -0.57 19.37 8.77
N LYS A 224 -1.02 18.71 9.82
CA LYS A 224 -0.93 19.24 11.19
C LYS A 224 0.51 19.29 11.69
N ALA A 225 1.32 18.27 11.41
CA ALA A 225 2.71 18.19 11.86
C ALA A 225 3.62 19.20 11.16
N THR A 226 3.42 19.43 9.86
CA THR A 226 4.29 20.28 9.03
C THR A 226 3.78 21.69 8.86
N GLY A 227 2.49 21.94 9.10
CA GLY A 227 1.82 23.20 8.73
C GLY A 227 1.53 23.33 7.23
N TYR A 228 1.88 22.33 6.41
CA TYR A 228 1.64 22.35 4.96
C TYR A 228 0.18 21.89 4.66
N PRO A 229 -0.65 22.74 4.01
CA PRO A 229 -2.07 22.45 3.85
C PRO A 229 -2.32 21.50 2.67
N LEU A 230 -2.02 20.18 2.84
CA LEU A 230 -2.07 19.17 1.79
C LEU A 230 -3.39 19.14 1.02
N ALA A 231 -4.52 19.13 1.72
CA ALA A 231 -5.83 19.10 1.06
C ALA A 231 -6.09 20.34 0.20
N PHE A 232 -5.69 21.53 0.67
CA PHE A 232 -5.82 22.77 -0.11
C PHE A 232 -4.93 22.74 -1.35
N VAL A 233 -3.67 22.33 -1.20
CA VAL A 233 -2.74 22.24 -2.33
C VAL A 233 -3.22 21.22 -3.35
N ALA A 234 -3.57 20.01 -2.91
CA ALA A 234 -4.09 18.96 -3.80
C ALA A 234 -5.36 19.36 -4.56
N ALA A 235 -6.21 20.21 -3.97
CA ALA A 235 -7.40 20.74 -4.65
C ALA A 235 -7.09 21.81 -5.71
N LYS A 236 -5.90 22.39 -5.68
CA LYS A 236 -5.42 23.42 -6.64
C LYS A 236 -4.63 22.85 -7.81
N LEU A 237 -4.12 21.62 -7.69
CA LEU A 237 -3.37 20.92 -8.73
C LEU A 237 -4.29 20.29 -9.77
#